data_5876d97c6d7f13625fce9ed42c535b5d
#
_entry.id   5876d97c6d7f13625fce9ed42c535b5d
#
_cell.length_a   1.000
_cell.length_b   1.000
_cell.length_c   1.000
_cell.angle_alpha   90.00
_cell.angle_beta   90.00
_cell.angle_gamma   90.00
#
_symmetry.space_group_name_H-M   'P 1'
#
loop_
_entity.id
_entity.type
_entity.pdbx_description
1 polymer ?
#
loop_
_entity_poly.entity_id
_entity_poly.type
_entity_poly.pdbx_seq_one_letter_code
_entity_poly.pdbx_strand_id
1 'polypeptide(L)'
;MLRPEKLWCGRAGLVVLGVMLFVSCQSAVKPIDTTPTSTQAGAYILCEGLWRQDNSTLSRYDASTATVSNDFFSRVNVGLRIGDTANDMVLQGDTLFIAVSTSRSIEIIRASTGVWLGRIRLVGMSQEPRHITLANDSTGFVSNLNDDSITEFDTRTFRIRTPRIPVGPAPEGIASSGRYVFVANSGFGDFRAAEAKAGTISVIEQATGREIRTLGGLPNAGNLLVNVAKTRLYAAYKNLPSKPDSLGGIVEYDAASLQELRRWRVKSPFALNFSATGDTLFYLSGSGVELLTLRRADAKPISAIRIIEPNALWYGLGVHPRSSELWICNARDYSVNGEVVVMNLTGEIVRRFDVGINPNTIVFF
;
A
#
# COMPACT_ATOMS: atom_id res chain seq x y z
N MET A 1 41.36 -92.73 -24.57
CA MET A 1 42.03 -93.67 -23.65
C MET A 1 41.93 -93.19 -22.23
N LEU A 2 41.21 -93.96 -21.44
CA LEU A 2 41.42 -94.23 -20.00
C LEU A 2 41.43 -93.10 -18.97
N ARG A 3 40.40 -93.18 -18.16
CA ARG A 3 40.27 -92.88 -16.75
C ARG A 3 41.50 -93.33 -15.89
N PRO A 4 41.63 -93.05 -14.57
CA PRO A 4 40.59 -93.01 -13.56
C PRO A 4 40.72 -91.91 -12.40
N GLU A 5 39.66 -91.72 -11.76
CA GLU A 5 39.26 -91.68 -10.32
C GLU A 5 40.32 -91.55 -9.20
N LYS A 6 40.05 -90.73 -8.22
CA LYS A 6 39.87 -91.12 -6.80
C LYS A 6 39.57 -89.84 -5.97
N LEU A 7 38.36 -89.70 -5.41
CA LEU A 7 37.96 -89.82 -4.02
C LEU A 7 38.98 -89.37 -2.94
N TRP A 8 38.64 -88.36 -2.11
CA TRP A 8 38.28 -88.53 -0.71
C TRP A 8 38.28 -87.21 0.10
N CYS A 9 37.25 -87.11 1.00
CA CYS A 9 37.12 -86.52 2.34
C CYS A 9 37.32 -85.02 2.56
N GLY A 10 36.34 -84.32 2.73
CA GLY A 10 35.63 -84.02 4.03
C GLY A 10 36.41 -83.12 4.98
N ARG A 11 36.04 -81.84 4.99
CA ARG A 11 36.10 -81.07 6.22
C ARG A 11 35.00 -80.00 6.14
N ALA A 12 34.06 -80.10 7.06
CA ALA A 12 33.05 -79.11 7.32
C ALA A 12 33.74 -77.81 7.79
N GLY A 13 33.67 -76.76 6.98
CA GLY A 13 34.09 -75.42 7.34
C GLY A 13 32.83 -74.60 7.73
N LEU A 14 32.74 -74.27 8.98
CA LEU A 14 31.72 -73.44 9.53
C LEU A 14 31.78 -72.04 8.90
N VAL A 15 30.82 -71.66 8.05
CA VAL A 15 30.69 -70.29 7.50
C VAL A 15 29.99 -69.47 8.55
N VAL A 16 30.73 -68.66 9.32
CA VAL A 16 30.23 -67.64 10.20
C VAL A 16 29.81 -66.46 9.33
N LEU A 17 28.52 -66.33 9.14
CA LEU A 17 27.91 -65.17 8.45
C LEU A 17 28.00 -63.96 9.37
N GLY A 18 29.05 -63.16 9.21
CA GLY A 18 29.17 -61.86 9.91
C GLY A 18 28.14 -60.90 9.36
N VAL A 19 27.04 -60.70 10.10
CA VAL A 19 26.10 -59.61 9.87
C VAL A 19 26.78 -58.31 10.25
N MET A 20 27.30 -57.55 9.29
CA MET A 20 27.70 -56.16 9.51
C MET A 20 26.44 -55.30 9.66
N LEU A 21 26.10 -54.97 10.89
CA LEU A 21 25.16 -53.93 11.19
C LEU A 21 25.80 -52.60 10.83
N PHE A 22 25.42 -52.04 9.67
CA PHE A 22 25.65 -50.64 9.34
C PHE A 22 24.75 -49.81 10.25
N VAL A 23 25.29 -49.30 11.36
CA VAL A 23 24.66 -48.22 12.12
C VAL A 23 24.81 -46.96 11.27
N SER A 24 23.79 -46.69 10.43
CA SER A 24 23.64 -45.41 9.79
C SER A 24 23.34 -44.36 10.87
N CYS A 25 24.36 -43.60 11.23
CA CYS A 25 24.15 -42.34 11.96
C CYS A 25 23.37 -41.39 11.04
N GLN A 26 22.06 -41.51 11.02
CA GLN A 26 21.19 -40.42 10.53
C GLN A 26 21.28 -39.35 11.58
N SER A 27 22.11 -38.33 11.31
CA SER A 27 22.01 -37.05 11.97
C SER A 27 20.57 -36.56 11.77
N ALA A 28 19.77 -36.57 12.82
CA ALA A 28 18.45 -35.97 12.79
C ALA A 28 18.63 -34.50 12.39
N VAL A 29 18.31 -34.19 11.12
CA VAL A 29 18.16 -32.82 10.66
C VAL A 29 17.04 -32.25 11.56
N LYS A 30 17.40 -31.39 12.51
CA LYS A 30 16.41 -30.63 13.26
C LYS A 30 15.50 -29.99 12.24
N PRO A 31 14.17 -30.13 12.33
CA PRO A 31 13.24 -29.35 11.54
C PRO A 31 13.64 -27.89 11.70
N ILE A 32 13.86 -27.21 10.61
CA ILE A 32 13.97 -25.75 10.60
C ILE A 32 12.66 -25.30 11.20
N ASP A 33 12.73 -24.68 12.39
CA ASP A 33 11.58 -24.09 13.05
C ASP A 33 11.05 -22.97 12.13
N THR A 34 10.05 -23.31 11.34
CA THR A 34 9.35 -22.38 10.44
C THR A 34 8.26 -21.63 11.18
N THR A 35 8.30 -21.66 12.53
CA THR A 35 7.49 -20.71 13.31
C THR A 35 7.90 -19.31 12.84
N PRO A 36 7.00 -18.52 12.22
CA PRO A 36 7.37 -17.16 11.87
C PRO A 36 7.77 -16.47 13.15
N THR A 37 9.03 -16.12 13.25
CA THR A 37 9.57 -15.27 14.31
C THR A 37 8.56 -14.12 14.43
N SER A 38 7.99 -13.95 15.62
CA SER A 38 7.05 -12.89 15.95
C SER A 38 7.44 -11.62 15.18
N THR A 39 6.71 -11.31 14.10
CA THR A 39 6.88 -10.05 13.40
C THR A 39 6.59 -8.98 14.44
N GLN A 40 7.60 -8.22 14.83
CA GLN A 40 7.40 -7.11 15.75
C GLN A 40 6.34 -6.23 15.14
N ALA A 41 5.14 -6.24 15.71
CA ALA A 41 4.04 -5.42 15.26
C ALA A 41 4.47 -3.95 15.31
N GLY A 42 4.19 -3.21 14.25
CA GLY A 42 4.60 -1.82 14.15
C GLY A 42 3.90 -1.09 13.02
N ALA A 43 4.36 0.13 12.77
CA ALA A 43 3.90 0.91 11.65
C ALA A 43 5.06 1.68 11.00
N TYR A 44 4.99 1.82 9.69
CA TYR A 44 5.75 2.80 8.95
C TYR A 44 4.90 4.04 8.71
N ILE A 45 5.50 5.20 8.89
CA ILE A 45 4.91 6.50 8.57
C ILE A 45 5.80 7.14 7.51
N LEU A 46 5.25 7.33 6.32
CA LEU A 46 5.91 8.00 5.23
C LEU A 46 5.74 9.51 5.39
N CYS A 47 6.83 10.24 5.26
CA CYS A 47 6.87 11.68 5.33
C CYS A 47 7.37 12.21 3.99
N GLU A 48 6.54 13.01 3.32
CA GLU A 48 6.75 13.50 1.96
C GLU A 48 8.00 14.37 1.83
N GLY A 49 8.31 15.11 2.90
CA GLY A 49 9.36 16.13 2.87
C GLY A 49 8.91 17.41 2.19
N LEU A 50 9.87 18.22 1.77
CA LEU A 50 9.67 19.46 1.02
C LEU A 50 10.03 19.27 -0.44
N TRP A 51 9.18 19.77 -1.32
CA TRP A 51 9.39 19.69 -2.76
C TRP A 51 10.76 20.22 -3.20
N ARG A 52 11.49 19.45 -3.98
CA ARG A 52 12.85 19.73 -4.47
C ARG A 52 13.92 19.84 -3.39
N GLN A 53 13.72 19.23 -2.22
CA GLN A 53 14.70 19.23 -1.13
C GLN A 53 15.36 17.86 -0.91
N ASP A 54 14.93 16.81 -1.61
CA ASP A 54 15.44 15.43 -1.46
C ASP A 54 15.47 14.96 0.02
N ASN A 55 14.43 15.30 0.76
CA ASN A 55 14.34 15.11 2.20
C ASN A 55 13.11 14.32 2.68
N SER A 56 12.53 13.49 1.80
CA SER A 56 11.52 12.52 2.24
C SER A 56 12.11 11.56 3.25
N THR A 57 11.34 11.21 4.28
CA THR A 57 11.78 10.30 5.34
C THR A 57 10.77 9.20 5.61
N LEU A 58 11.21 8.11 6.21
CA LEU A 58 10.39 7.03 6.72
C LEU A 58 10.61 6.91 8.22
N SER A 59 9.56 7.12 9.01
CA SER A 59 9.55 6.87 10.45
C SER A 59 9.02 5.47 10.73
N ARG A 60 9.60 4.77 11.71
CA ARG A 60 9.14 3.46 12.17
C ARG A 60 8.68 3.54 13.61
N TYR A 61 7.45 3.16 13.84
CA TYR A 61 6.90 2.94 15.18
C TYR A 61 7.05 1.48 15.57
N ASP A 62 7.60 1.21 16.73
CA ASP A 62 7.70 -0.12 17.33
C ASP A 62 6.61 -0.27 18.40
N ALA A 63 5.67 -1.18 18.19
CA ALA A 63 4.53 -1.37 19.09
C ALA A 63 4.93 -2.02 20.42
N SER A 64 6.05 -2.76 20.47
CA SER A 64 6.51 -3.45 21.68
C SER A 64 7.10 -2.50 22.71
N THR A 65 7.75 -1.43 22.24
CA THR A 65 8.41 -0.42 23.07
C THR A 65 7.67 0.91 23.10
N ALA A 66 6.66 1.06 22.24
CA ALA A 66 5.93 2.32 21.98
C ALA A 66 6.87 3.48 21.60
N THR A 67 7.95 3.20 20.88
CA THR A 67 8.96 4.19 20.46
C THR A 67 8.92 4.45 18.96
N VAL A 68 9.37 5.62 18.54
CA VAL A 68 9.49 6.04 17.15
C VAL A 68 10.95 6.25 16.78
N SER A 69 11.35 5.66 15.66
CA SER A 69 12.63 5.94 15.03
C SER A 69 12.39 6.79 13.78
N ASN A 70 12.66 8.08 13.88
CA ASN A 70 12.59 8.99 12.74
C ASN A 70 13.77 8.78 11.80
N ASP A 71 13.56 9.06 10.49
CA ASP A 71 14.54 8.82 9.42
C ASP A 71 15.11 7.38 9.45
N PHE A 72 14.23 6.44 9.73
CA PHE A 72 14.60 5.02 9.88
C PHE A 72 15.29 4.46 8.64
N PHE A 73 14.84 4.85 7.43
CA PHE A 73 15.41 4.36 6.19
C PHE A 73 16.92 4.71 6.08
N SER A 74 17.29 5.97 6.26
CA SER A 74 18.70 6.42 6.12
C SER A 74 19.59 5.88 7.22
N ARG A 75 19.03 5.63 8.41
CA ARG A 75 19.76 4.98 9.52
C ARG A 75 20.12 3.54 9.22
N VAL A 76 19.22 2.80 8.59
CA VAL A 76 19.46 1.39 8.21
C VAL A 76 20.32 1.30 6.95
N ASN A 77 20.14 2.22 6.00
CA ASN A 77 20.79 2.21 4.69
C ASN A 77 21.75 3.41 4.56
N VAL A 78 22.86 3.34 5.26
CA VAL A 78 23.84 4.43 5.33
C VAL A 78 24.25 4.91 3.94
N GLY A 79 24.14 6.20 3.70
CA GLY A 79 24.45 6.84 2.41
C GLY A 79 23.33 6.81 1.38
N LEU A 80 22.17 6.17 1.68
CA LEU A 80 21.00 6.20 0.83
C LEU A 80 19.93 7.16 1.39
N ARG A 81 19.13 7.71 0.46
CA ARG A 81 17.95 8.51 0.77
C ARG A 81 16.74 7.93 0.02
N ILE A 82 15.56 8.12 0.58
CA ILE A 82 14.31 7.76 -0.10
C ILE A 82 14.16 8.59 -1.38
N GLY A 83 14.40 9.88 -1.29
CA GLY A 83 14.32 10.80 -2.42
C GLY A 83 13.46 12.03 -2.10
N ASP A 84 12.85 12.55 -3.15
CA ASP A 84 12.10 13.81 -3.13
C ASP A 84 10.61 13.56 -3.37
N THR A 85 9.80 14.01 -2.44
CA THR A 85 8.33 13.97 -2.51
C THR A 85 7.78 12.53 -2.55
N ALA A 86 7.97 11.78 -1.47
CA ALA A 86 7.42 10.42 -1.32
C ALA A 86 5.92 10.48 -0.98
N ASN A 87 5.07 9.99 -1.89
CA ASN A 87 3.62 10.20 -1.81
C ASN A 87 2.81 9.03 -1.29
N ASP A 88 3.27 7.82 -1.51
CA ASP A 88 2.49 6.63 -1.15
C ASP A 88 3.40 5.43 -0.87
N MET A 89 2.90 4.50 -0.07
CA MET A 89 3.56 3.22 0.17
C MET A 89 2.55 2.09 0.34
N VAL A 90 2.93 0.92 -0.16
CA VAL A 90 2.10 -0.29 -0.07
C VAL A 90 2.93 -1.49 0.33
N LEU A 91 2.39 -2.33 1.21
CA LEU A 91 3.03 -3.54 1.73
C LEU A 91 2.52 -4.78 0.99
N GLN A 92 3.44 -5.66 0.59
CA GLN A 92 3.15 -7.00 0.09
C GLN A 92 4.06 -8.02 0.79
N GLY A 93 3.49 -8.82 1.67
CA GLY A 93 4.28 -9.70 2.52
C GLY A 93 5.31 -8.91 3.32
N ASP A 94 6.59 -9.20 3.14
CA ASP A 94 7.71 -8.47 3.77
C ASP A 94 8.36 -7.42 2.85
N THR A 95 7.68 -7.01 1.78
CA THR A 95 8.19 -6.00 0.84
C THR A 95 7.33 -4.76 0.85
N LEU A 96 7.94 -3.61 1.13
CA LEU A 96 7.31 -2.29 1.08
C LEU A 96 7.77 -1.55 -0.17
N PHE A 97 6.81 -1.11 -0.99
CA PHE A 97 7.00 -0.29 -2.18
C PHE A 97 6.63 1.15 -1.86
N ILE A 98 7.49 2.10 -2.19
CA ILE A 98 7.33 3.53 -1.89
C ILE A 98 7.39 4.33 -3.18
N ALA A 99 6.32 5.02 -3.56
CA ALA A 99 6.30 5.93 -4.70
C ALA A 99 6.95 7.26 -4.33
N VAL A 100 7.97 7.65 -5.09
CA VAL A 100 8.73 8.88 -4.85
C VAL A 100 8.66 9.78 -6.09
N SER A 101 7.80 10.78 -6.01
CA SER A 101 7.28 11.53 -7.15
C SER A 101 8.37 12.29 -7.90
N THR A 102 8.94 13.31 -7.30
CA THR A 102 9.97 14.16 -7.94
C THR A 102 11.24 13.37 -8.30
N SER A 103 11.56 12.33 -7.53
CA SER A 103 12.66 11.40 -7.85
C SER A 103 12.32 10.42 -8.99
N ARG A 104 11.08 10.33 -9.40
CA ARG A 104 10.58 9.44 -10.46
C ARG A 104 10.98 7.99 -10.23
N SER A 105 10.77 7.52 -9.02
CA SER A 105 11.16 6.16 -8.63
C SER A 105 10.13 5.50 -7.71
N ILE A 106 10.22 4.18 -7.67
CA ILE A 106 9.62 3.38 -6.61
C ILE A 106 10.78 2.78 -5.83
N GLU A 107 10.92 3.14 -4.57
CA GLU A 107 11.88 2.53 -3.64
C GLU A 107 11.30 1.26 -3.06
N ILE A 108 12.15 0.25 -2.86
CA ILE A 108 11.72 -1.06 -2.38
C ILE A 108 12.57 -1.43 -1.18
N ILE A 109 11.91 -1.71 -0.05
CA ILE A 109 12.58 -2.12 1.20
C ILE A 109 11.98 -3.40 1.76
N ARG A 110 12.76 -4.11 2.56
CA ARG A 110 12.26 -5.19 3.39
C ARG A 110 11.56 -4.62 4.61
N ALA A 111 10.28 -4.87 4.78
CA ALA A 111 9.48 -4.25 5.83
C ALA A 111 9.92 -4.68 7.23
N SER A 112 10.33 -5.94 7.44
CA SER A 112 10.79 -6.42 8.75
C SER A 112 12.06 -5.73 9.25
N THR A 113 12.97 -5.33 8.33
CA THR A 113 14.30 -4.81 8.69
C THR A 113 14.58 -3.37 8.26
N GLY A 114 13.82 -2.83 7.29
CA GLY A 114 14.08 -1.54 6.66
C GLY A 114 15.21 -1.57 5.61
N VAL A 115 15.81 -2.73 5.33
CA VAL A 115 16.91 -2.87 4.37
C VAL A 115 16.41 -2.60 2.97
N TRP A 116 17.11 -1.75 2.24
CA TRP A 116 16.82 -1.45 0.84
C TRP A 116 17.06 -2.67 -0.04
N LEU A 117 16.09 -3.00 -0.88
CA LEU A 117 16.12 -4.14 -1.80
C LEU A 117 16.37 -3.70 -3.24
N GLY A 118 16.02 -2.46 -3.58
CA GLY A 118 16.17 -1.96 -4.94
C GLY A 118 15.32 -0.74 -5.24
N ARG A 119 15.38 -0.33 -6.50
CA ARG A 119 14.66 0.84 -7.03
C ARG A 119 14.17 0.57 -8.44
N ILE A 120 12.92 0.89 -8.71
CA ILE A 120 12.40 0.98 -10.07
C ILE A 120 12.48 2.45 -10.48
N ARG A 121 13.22 2.76 -11.55
CA ARG A 121 13.27 4.09 -12.13
C ARG A 121 12.26 4.21 -13.25
N LEU A 122 11.39 5.21 -13.20
CA LEU A 122 10.47 5.50 -14.28
C LEU A 122 11.23 6.16 -15.44
N VAL A 123 10.86 5.81 -16.67
CA VAL A 123 11.66 6.17 -17.86
C VAL A 123 11.25 7.51 -18.48
N GLY A 124 10.01 7.95 -18.28
CA GLY A 124 9.49 9.21 -18.80
C GLY A 124 9.87 10.41 -17.95
N MET A 125 10.21 11.53 -18.57
CA MET A 125 10.59 12.76 -17.85
C MET A 125 9.46 13.36 -17.02
N SER A 126 8.20 13.11 -17.40
CA SER A 126 6.99 13.59 -16.73
C SER A 126 6.33 12.50 -15.87
N GLN A 127 6.92 11.31 -15.78
CA GLN A 127 6.38 10.22 -14.95
C GLN A 127 6.75 10.47 -13.49
N GLU A 128 5.86 11.17 -12.80
CA GLU A 128 5.94 11.41 -11.36
C GLU A 128 4.97 10.48 -10.63
N PRO A 129 5.46 9.39 -10.02
CA PRO A 129 4.62 8.38 -9.39
C PRO A 129 3.86 8.96 -8.21
N ARG A 130 2.55 8.73 -8.15
CA ARG A 130 1.69 9.29 -7.12
C ARG A 130 1.19 8.25 -6.14
N HIS A 131 0.39 7.29 -6.61
CA HIS A 131 -0.14 6.20 -5.78
C HIS A 131 0.12 4.84 -6.41
N ILE A 132 0.30 3.83 -5.54
CA ILE A 132 0.59 2.45 -5.92
C ILE A 132 -0.61 1.56 -5.59
N THR A 133 -0.90 0.60 -6.46
CA THR A 133 -1.77 -0.53 -6.16
C THR A 133 -1.13 -1.85 -6.57
N LEU A 134 -1.37 -2.89 -5.79
CA LEU A 134 -0.95 -4.25 -6.11
C LEU A 134 -2.15 -5.04 -6.63
N ALA A 135 -2.08 -5.50 -7.86
CA ALA A 135 -3.16 -6.24 -8.48
C ALA A 135 -3.14 -7.73 -8.08
N ASN A 136 -1.94 -8.29 -7.96
CA ASN A 136 -1.67 -9.66 -7.51
C ASN A 136 -0.23 -9.77 -7.00
N ASP A 137 0.21 -10.99 -6.71
CA ASP A 137 1.53 -11.29 -6.12
C ASP A 137 2.74 -10.94 -7.01
N SER A 138 2.53 -10.60 -8.26
CA SER A 138 3.61 -10.29 -9.20
C SER A 138 3.41 -9.00 -9.98
N THR A 139 2.28 -8.31 -9.80
CA THR A 139 1.92 -7.16 -10.63
C THR A 139 1.50 -5.97 -9.77
N GLY A 140 2.23 -4.88 -9.91
CA GLY A 140 1.92 -3.57 -9.34
C GLY A 140 1.68 -2.53 -10.43
N PHE A 141 0.92 -1.52 -10.09
CA PHE A 141 0.68 -0.35 -10.92
C PHE A 141 0.92 0.92 -10.11
N VAL A 142 1.42 1.95 -10.77
CA VAL A 142 1.59 3.27 -10.17
C VAL A 142 1.02 4.34 -11.10
N SER A 143 0.28 5.31 -10.55
CA SER A 143 -0.22 6.47 -11.30
C SER A 143 0.89 7.50 -11.47
N ASN A 144 0.95 8.17 -12.63
CA ASN A 144 1.94 9.18 -12.97
C ASN A 144 1.25 10.53 -13.19
N LEU A 145 1.31 11.40 -12.19
CA LEU A 145 0.49 12.61 -12.10
C LEU A 145 0.61 13.53 -13.33
N ASN A 146 1.83 13.75 -13.83
CA ASN A 146 2.11 14.70 -14.89
C ASN A 146 2.26 14.08 -16.29
N ASP A 147 2.02 12.76 -16.43
CA ASP A 147 2.16 12.03 -17.70
C ASP A 147 0.82 11.45 -18.21
N ASP A 148 -0.27 11.67 -17.50
CA ASP A 148 -1.60 11.14 -17.82
C ASP A 148 -1.56 9.63 -18.13
N SER A 149 -0.86 8.90 -17.28
CA SER A 149 -0.62 7.47 -17.46
C SER A 149 -0.52 6.72 -16.15
N ILE A 150 -0.53 5.40 -16.27
CA ILE A 150 -0.05 4.50 -15.22
C ILE A 150 1.12 3.66 -15.76
N THR A 151 2.00 3.21 -14.88
CA THR A 151 3.09 2.29 -15.20
C THR A 151 2.82 0.95 -14.52
N GLU A 152 2.94 -0.14 -15.27
CA GLU A 152 2.89 -1.50 -14.75
C GLU A 152 4.30 -2.00 -14.44
N PHE A 153 4.49 -2.62 -13.27
CA PHE A 153 5.77 -3.19 -12.86
C PHE A 153 5.62 -4.58 -12.24
N ASP A 154 6.71 -5.32 -12.29
CA ASP A 154 6.82 -6.64 -11.67
C ASP A 154 7.28 -6.49 -10.22
N THR A 155 6.48 -6.99 -9.26
CA THR A 155 6.76 -6.87 -7.82
C THR A 155 7.83 -7.83 -7.31
N ARG A 156 8.23 -8.83 -8.11
CA ARG A 156 9.24 -9.83 -7.74
C ARG A 156 10.60 -9.51 -8.33
N THR A 157 10.62 -9.02 -9.58
CA THR A 157 11.87 -8.70 -10.30
C THR A 157 12.22 -7.22 -10.24
N PHE A 158 11.31 -6.37 -9.75
CA PHE A 158 11.46 -4.91 -9.66
C PHE A 158 11.73 -4.25 -11.02
N ARG A 159 11.05 -4.74 -12.05
CA ARG A 159 11.20 -4.24 -13.43
C ARG A 159 9.89 -3.69 -13.95
N ILE A 160 9.98 -2.66 -14.77
CA ILE A 160 8.84 -2.15 -15.53
C ILE A 160 8.44 -3.21 -16.57
N ARG A 161 7.14 -3.54 -16.62
CA ARG A 161 6.52 -4.38 -17.66
C ARG A 161 5.96 -3.53 -18.78
N THR A 162 5.11 -2.58 -18.43
CA THR A 162 4.49 -1.65 -19.38
C THR A 162 4.76 -0.23 -18.88
N PRO A 163 5.63 0.53 -19.57
CA PRO A 163 6.09 1.83 -19.08
C PRO A 163 4.99 2.88 -19.08
N ARG A 164 4.00 2.76 -19.96
CA ARG A 164 2.94 3.75 -20.12
C ARG A 164 1.64 3.15 -20.60
N ILE A 165 0.60 3.22 -19.77
CA ILE A 165 -0.79 2.93 -20.13
C ILE A 165 -1.54 4.27 -19.99
N PRO A 166 -2.08 4.86 -21.08
CA PRO A 166 -2.71 6.17 -21.03
C PRO A 166 -4.04 6.13 -20.27
N VAL A 167 -4.31 7.20 -19.51
CA VAL A 167 -5.54 7.43 -18.74
C VAL A 167 -6.03 8.87 -18.94
N GLY A 168 -6.88 9.38 -18.07
CA GLY A 168 -7.27 10.80 -18.07
C GLY A 168 -6.26 11.70 -17.38
N PRO A 169 -6.52 13.05 -17.37
CA PRO A 169 -5.57 14.04 -16.89
C PRO A 169 -5.34 14.00 -15.40
N ALA A 170 -4.07 14.17 -15.02
CA ALA A 170 -3.58 14.22 -13.65
C ALA A 170 -4.08 13.03 -12.80
N PRO A 171 -3.66 11.80 -13.13
CA PRO A 171 -4.06 10.61 -12.37
C PRO A 171 -3.51 10.65 -10.95
N GLU A 172 -4.40 10.52 -9.97
CA GLU A 172 -4.12 10.49 -8.53
C GLU A 172 -4.27 9.06 -7.99
N GLY A 173 -5.34 8.80 -7.24
CA GLY A 173 -5.59 7.50 -6.64
C GLY A 173 -5.72 6.37 -7.66
N ILE A 174 -5.22 5.21 -7.26
CA ILE A 174 -5.26 3.99 -8.05
C ILE A 174 -5.65 2.81 -7.16
N ALA A 175 -6.52 1.92 -7.64
CA ALA A 175 -6.93 0.72 -6.91
C ALA A 175 -7.17 -0.43 -7.87
N SER A 176 -7.06 -1.69 -7.39
CA SER A 176 -7.27 -2.88 -8.21
C SER A 176 -8.29 -3.83 -7.61
N SER A 177 -9.20 -4.33 -8.45
CA SER A 177 -10.10 -5.45 -8.10
C SER A 177 -9.58 -6.81 -8.61
N GLY A 178 -8.36 -6.86 -9.14
CA GLY A 178 -7.79 -8.04 -9.78
C GLY A 178 -8.09 -8.11 -11.27
N ARG A 179 -9.35 -7.97 -11.70
CA ARG A 179 -9.70 -7.87 -13.13
C ARG A 179 -9.44 -6.48 -13.69
N TYR A 180 -9.77 -5.45 -12.93
CA TYR A 180 -9.66 -4.06 -13.34
C TYR A 180 -8.71 -3.28 -12.45
N VAL A 181 -8.02 -2.33 -13.06
CA VAL A 181 -7.30 -1.25 -12.39
C VAL A 181 -8.12 0.03 -12.60
N PHE A 182 -8.45 0.69 -11.50
CA PHE A 182 -9.20 1.94 -11.46
C PHE A 182 -8.26 3.09 -11.19
N VAL A 183 -8.36 4.17 -11.97
CA VAL A 183 -7.47 5.33 -11.87
C VAL A 183 -8.30 6.60 -11.80
N ALA A 184 -8.16 7.37 -10.73
CA ALA A 184 -8.86 8.64 -10.55
C ALA A 184 -8.15 9.74 -11.34
N ASN A 185 -8.83 10.31 -12.32
CA ASN A 185 -8.36 11.42 -13.16
C ASN A 185 -8.79 12.73 -12.53
N SER A 186 -7.98 13.31 -11.66
CA SER A 186 -8.36 14.48 -10.86
C SER A 186 -8.55 15.75 -11.71
N GLY A 187 -7.79 15.87 -12.79
CA GLY A 187 -7.67 17.13 -13.52
C GLY A 187 -6.91 18.20 -12.74
N PHE A 188 -6.27 17.82 -11.62
CA PHE A 188 -5.50 18.71 -10.77
C PHE A 188 -6.29 19.97 -10.32
N GLY A 189 -7.47 19.72 -9.75
CA GLY A 189 -8.39 20.80 -9.36
C GLY A 189 -8.92 21.57 -10.56
N ASP A 190 -8.86 22.90 -10.52
CA ASP A 190 -9.34 23.76 -11.61
C ASP A 190 -8.37 23.85 -12.80
N PHE A 191 -7.10 23.47 -12.61
CA PHE A 191 -6.06 23.66 -13.64
C PHE A 191 -6.38 22.96 -14.97
N ARG A 192 -6.89 21.72 -14.88
CA ARG A 192 -7.16 20.87 -16.03
C ARG A 192 -8.61 20.35 -16.03
N ALA A 193 -9.50 20.96 -15.23
CA ALA A 193 -10.89 20.52 -15.06
C ALA A 193 -11.71 20.51 -16.37
N ALA A 194 -11.32 21.32 -17.37
CA ALA A 194 -11.97 21.39 -18.66
C ALA A 194 -11.46 20.33 -19.66
N GLU A 195 -10.41 19.60 -19.32
CA GLU A 195 -9.88 18.58 -20.24
C GLU A 195 -10.77 17.34 -20.26
N ALA A 196 -10.73 16.65 -21.40
CA ALA A 196 -11.45 15.39 -21.55
C ALA A 196 -11.03 14.38 -20.47
N LYS A 197 -12.00 13.67 -19.89
CA LYS A 197 -11.83 12.72 -18.79
C LYS A 197 -11.40 13.32 -17.44
N ALA A 198 -11.23 14.63 -17.28
CA ALA A 198 -11.06 15.23 -15.95
C ALA A 198 -12.31 14.95 -15.09
N GLY A 199 -12.12 14.64 -13.81
CA GLY A 199 -13.21 14.28 -12.90
C GLY A 199 -13.88 12.94 -13.24
N THR A 200 -13.10 11.97 -13.70
CA THR A 200 -13.56 10.61 -14.01
C THR A 200 -12.65 9.56 -13.38
N ILE A 201 -13.06 8.30 -13.47
CA ILE A 201 -12.21 7.14 -13.19
C ILE A 201 -12.00 6.37 -14.49
N SER A 202 -10.75 6.22 -14.94
CA SER A 202 -10.39 5.28 -16.00
C SER A 202 -10.44 3.85 -15.47
N VAL A 203 -11.12 2.97 -16.21
CA VAL A 203 -11.19 1.53 -15.89
C VAL A 203 -10.32 0.77 -16.90
N ILE A 204 -9.19 0.26 -16.42
CA ILE A 204 -8.22 -0.49 -17.24
C ILE A 204 -8.45 -1.98 -17.02
N GLU A 205 -8.66 -2.73 -18.08
CA GLU A 205 -8.67 -4.19 -18.01
C GLU A 205 -7.23 -4.69 -17.86
N GLN A 206 -6.93 -5.35 -16.74
CA GLN A 206 -5.58 -5.77 -16.41
C GLN A 206 -4.97 -6.71 -17.45
N ALA A 207 -5.77 -7.63 -17.99
CA ALA A 207 -5.29 -8.62 -18.96
C ALA A 207 -4.80 -8.01 -20.28
N THR A 208 -5.37 -6.88 -20.69
CA THR A 208 -5.08 -6.24 -21.98
C THR A 208 -4.30 -4.94 -21.86
N GLY A 209 -4.25 -4.35 -20.65
CA GLY A 209 -3.70 -3.01 -20.40
C GLY A 209 -4.49 -1.89 -21.10
N ARG A 210 -5.73 -2.14 -21.49
CA ARG A 210 -6.55 -1.17 -22.22
C ARG A 210 -7.64 -0.57 -21.35
N GLU A 211 -7.89 0.71 -21.54
CA GLU A 211 -9.07 1.35 -20.96
C GLU A 211 -10.32 0.86 -21.68
N ILE A 212 -11.25 0.31 -20.90
CA ILE A 212 -12.52 -0.24 -21.39
C ILE A 212 -13.71 0.67 -21.08
N ARG A 213 -13.58 1.55 -20.09
CA ARG A 213 -14.65 2.44 -19.62
C ARG A 213 -14.11 3.61 -18.82
N THR A 214 -14.88 4.70 -18.78
CA THR A 214 -14.72 5.79 -17.82
C THR A 214 -15.99 5.93 -16.98
N LEU A 215 -15.82 6.16 -15.65
CA LEU A 215 -16.91 6.47 -14.72
C LEU A 215 -16.81 7.96 -14.41
N GLY A 216 -17.86 8.71 -14.64
CA GLY A 216 -17.85 10.18 -14.62
C GLY A 216 -18.56 10.82 -13.41
N GLY A 217 -18.57 12.14 -13.40
CA GLY A 217 -19.27 12.96 -12.38
C GLY A 217 -18.56 13.00 -11.03
N LEU A 218 -17.23 13.00 -11.03
CA LEU A 218 -16.36 12.97 -9.83
C LEU A 218 -15.32 14.11 -9.89
N PRO A 219 -15.74 15.38 -9.88
CA PRO A 219 -14.80 16.51 -9.95
C PRO A 219 -13.65 16.33 -8.98
N ASN A 220 -12.43 16.59 -9.42
CA ASN A 220 -11.23 16.47 -8.60
C ASN A 220 -11.16 15.14 -7.83
N ALA A 221 -11.41 14.01 -8.56
CA ALA A 221 -11.33 12.66 -8.01
C ALA A 221 -9.91 12.38 -7.50
N GLY A 222 -9.77 11.93 -6.25
CA GLY A 222 -8.47 11.73 -5.62
C GLY A 222 -8.26 10.31 -5.13
N ASN A 223 -8.89 9.92 -4.03
CA ASN A 223 -8.66 8.62 -3.43
C ASN A 223 -9.58 7.54 -3.98
N LEU A 224 -9.02 6.38 -4.23
CA LEU A 224 -9.73 5.15 -4.57
C LEU A 224 -9.40 4.06 -3.56
N LEU A 225 -10.42 3.29 -3.17
CA LEU A 225 -10.25 2.16 -2.26
C LEU A 225 -11.13 1.00 -2.70
N VAL A 226 -10.57 -0.18 -2.83
CA VAL A 226 -11.31 -1.42 -3.12
C VAL A 226 -11.42 -2.24 -1.83
N ASN A 227 -12.60 -2.79 -1.55
CA ASN A 227 -12.78 -3.62 -0.36
C ASN A 227 -11.98 -4.94 -0.44
N VAL A 228 -11.75 -5.58 0.70
CA VAL A 228 -10.95 -6.82 0.79
C VAL A 228 -11.48 -7.92 -0.13
N ALA A 229 -12.80 -8.03 -0.27
CA ALA A 229 -13.44 -9.00 -1.17
C ALA A 229 -13.29 -8.65 -2.66
N LYS A 230 -12.71 -7.50 -3.00
CA LYS A 230 -12.53 -6.98 -4.36
C LYS A 230 -13.84 -6.83 -5.16
N THR A 231 -14.96 -6.67 -4.47
CA THR A 231 -16.30 -6.56 -5.06
C THR A 231 -16.85 -5.14 -5.11
N ARG A 232 -16.27 -4.21 -4.35
CA ARG A 232 -16.71 -2.81 -4.24
C ARG A 232 -15.54 -1.86 -4.38
N LEU A 233 -15.75 -0.84 -5.21
CA LEU A 233 -14.85 0.32 -5.35
C LEU A 233 -15.49 1.52 -4.68
N TYR A 234 -14.74 2.20 -3.85
CA TYR A 234 -15.09 3.48 -3.23
C TYR A 234 -14.19 4.58 -3.80
N ALA A 235 -14.80 5.67 -4.24
CA ALA A 235 -14.10 6.79 -4.84
C ALA A 235 -14.44 8.08 -4.11
N ALA A 236 -13.45 8.76 -3.56
CA ALA A 236 -13.60 10.09 -3.01
C ALA A 236 -13.31 11.14 -4.08
N TYR A 237 -14.15 12.17 -4.12
CA TYR A 237 -13.99 13.33 -4.98
C TYR A 237 -14.24 14.61 -4.21
N LYS A 238 -13.53 15.66 -4.57
CA LYS A 238 -13.65 16.99 -3.91
C LYS A 238 -14.41 17.94 -4.82
N ASN A 239 -14.90 19.05 -4.26
CA ASN A 239 -15.33 20.16 -5.10
C ASN A 239 -14.14 20.79 -5.82
N LEU A 240 -14.40 21.48 -6.91
CA LEU A 240 -13.40 22.34 -7.53
C LEU A 240 -13.22 23.62 -6.70
N PRO A 241 -12.00 24.14 -6.56
CA PRO A 241 -11.75 25.42 -5.89
C PRO A 241 -12.59 26.59 -6.41
N SER A 242 -12.84 26.63 -7.72
CA SER A 242 -13.74 27.61 -8.36
C SER A 242 -15.22 27.45 -8.00
N LYS A 243 -15.61 26.35 -7.34
CA LYS A 243 -16.99 26.06 -6.92
C LYS A 243 -17.02 25.68 -5.43
N PRO A 244 -16.66 26.60 -4.53
CA PRO A 244 -16.46 26.29 -3.09
C PRO A 244 -17.74 25.82 -2.39
N ASP A 245 -18.91 26.26 -2.87
CA ASP A 245 -20.22 25.89 -2.31
C ASP A 245 -20.72 24.53 -2.75
N SER A 246 -20.05 23.89 -3.74
CA SER A 246 -20.39 22.54 -4.15
C SER A 246 -19.81 21.53 -3.16
N LEU A 247 -20.55 20.44 -2.93
CA LEU A 247 -20.06 19.34 -2.12
C LEU A 247 -19.24 18.39 -2.97
N GLY A 248 -18.17 17.86 -2.39
CA GLY A 248 -17.54 16.63 -2.84
C GLY A 248 -18.41 15.41 -2.50
N GLY A 249 -17.83 14.26 -2.47
CA GLY A 249 -18.55 13.04 -2.11
C GLY A 249 -17.73 11.78 -2.14
N ILE A 250 -18.39 10.70 -1.74
CA ILE A 250 -17.89 9.33 -1.86
C ILE A 250 -18.89 8.57 -2.69
N VAL A 251 -18.41 7.81 -3.67
CA VAL A 251 -19.25 6.96 -4.52
C VAL A 251 -18.83 5.51 -4.35
N GLU A 252 -19.81 4.62 -4.24
CA GLU A 252 -19.60 3.18 -4.24
C GLU A 252 -20.04 2.62 -5.60
N TYR A 253 -19.16 1.85 -6.19
CA TYR A 253 -19.43 1.08 -7.40
C TYR A 253 -19.33 -0.42 -7.14
N ASP A 254 -20.12 -1.20 -7.86
CA ASP A 254 -19.85 -2.62 -8.03
C ASP A 254 -18.61 -2.78 -8.91
N ALA A 255 -17.57 -3.45 -8.38
CA ALA A 255 -16.28 -3.52 -9.04
C ALA A 255 -16.26 -4.43 -10.29
N ALA A 256 -17.28 -5.27 -10.48
CA ALA A 256 -17.40 -6.15 -11.63
C ALA A 256 -18.29 -5.57 -12.73
N SER A 257 -19.52 -5.12 -12.38
CA SER A 257 -20.47 -4.54 -13.33
C SER A 257 -20.19 -3.07 -13.65
N LEU A 258 -19.38 -2.40 -12.81
CA LEU A 258 -19.04 -0.98 -12.91
C LEU A 258 -20.26 -0.06 -12.76
N GLN A 259 -21.31 -0.55 -12.10
CA GLN A 259 -22.49 0.24 -11.79
C GLN A 259 -22.31 1.03 -10.51
N GLU A 260 -22.76 2.30 -10.53
CA GLU A 260 -22.88 3.10 -9.32
C GLU A 260 -23.99 2.51 -8.45
N LEU A 261 -23.65 2.19 -7.20
CA LEU A 261 -24.57 1.63 -6.23
C LEU A 261 -25.12 2.67 -5.28
N ARG A 262 -24.21 3.53 -4.77
CA ARG A 262 -24.54 4.57 -3.80
C ARG A 262 -23.62 5.78 -3.97
N ARG A 263 -24.15 6.96 -3.62
CA ARG A 263 -23.40 8.22 -3.61
C ARG A 263 -23.75 9.01 -2.36
N TRP A 264 -22.73 9.37 -1.60
CA TRP A 264 -22.84 10.23 -0.44
C TRP A 264 -22.24 11.61 -0.75
N ARG A 265 -22.98 12.64 -0.47
CA ARG A 265 -22.48 14.03 -0.57
C ARG A 265 -21.87 14.41 0.76
N VAL A 266 -20.58 14.62 0.78
CA VAL A 266 -19.79 15.00 1.96
C VAL A 266 -18.77 16.06 1.58
N LYS A 267 -18.33 16.86 2.56
CA LYS A 267 -17.43 17.96 2.29
C LYS A 267 -16.00 17.46 2.07
N SER A 268 -15.51 17.59 0.85
CA SER A 268 -14.09 17.38 0.47
C SER A 268 -13.41 16.17 1.11
N PRO A 269 -13.95 14.94 0.95
CA PRO A 269 -13.37 13.73 1.57
C PRO A 269 -12.04 13.36 0.94
N PHE A 270 -11.12 12.86 1.77
CA PHE A 270 -9.83 12.30 1.32
C PHE A 270 -9.32 11.25 2.32
N ALA A 271 -8.21 10.58 2.02
CA ALA A 271 -7.57 9.57 2.87
C ALA A 271 -8.55 8.49 3.35
N LEU A 272 -9.22 7.81 2.41
CA LEU A 272 -10.17 6.74 2.72
C LEU A 272 -9.48 5.53 3.35
N ASN A 273 -10.08 4.98 4.42
CA ASN A 273 -9.64 3.73 5.04
C ASN A 273 -10.82 2.93 5.58
N PHE A 274 -10.71 1.60 5.55
CA PHE A 274 -11.70 0.73 6.19
C PHE A 274 -11.42 0.50 7.67
N SER A 275 -12.49 0.25 8.44
CA SER A 275 -12.37 -0.40 9.75
C SER A 275 -11.77 -1.80 9.60
N ALA A 276 -11.25 -2.37 10.70
CA ALA A 276 -10.74 -3.73 10.74
C ALA A 276 -11.78 -4.78 10.24
N THR A 277 -13.07 -4.54 10.43
CA THR A 277 -14.16 -5.40 9.98
C THR A 277 -14.63 -5.10 8.55
N GLY A 278 -14.18 -4.00 7.94
CA GLY A 278 -14.57 -3.58 6.59
C GLY A 278 -16.01 -3.07 6.47
N ASP A 279 -16.72 -2.86 7.58
CA ASP A 279 -18.11 -2.40 7.60
C ASP A 279 -18.27 -0.89 7.79
N THR A 280 -17.19 -0.22 8.07
CA THR A 280 -17.12 1.23 8.23
C THR A 280 -16.00 1.78 7.36
N LEU A 281 -16.28 2.88 6.68
CA LEU A 281 -15.31 3.66 5.94
C LEU A 281 -14.98 4.91 6.74
N PHE A 282 -13.72 5.10 7.08
CA PHE A 282 -13.20 6.33 7.67
C PHE A 282 -12.61 7.21 6.57
N TYR A 283 -12.73 8.51 6.72
CA TYR A 283 -12.13 9.48 5.81
C TYR A 283 -11.81 10.78 6.55
N LEU A 284 -10.84 11.50 6.04
CA LEU A 284 -10.55 12.85 6.48
C LEU A 284 -11.42 13.86 5.72
N SER A 285 -11.83 14.90 6.41
CA SER A 285 -12.40 16.12 5.85
C SER A 285 -11.72 17.34 6.47
N GLY A 286 -12.07 18.53 6.05
CA GLY A 286 -11.58 19.76 6.72
C GLY A 286 -12.00 19.88 8.20
N SER A 287 -12.88 19.01 8.69
CA SER A 287 -13.40 19.00 10.06
C SER A 287 -12.78 17.94 10.97
N GLY A 288 -11.89 17.08 10.42
CA GLY A 288 -11.29 15.94 11.13
C GLY A 288 -11.62 14.61 10.51
N VAL A 289 -11.66 13.55 11.31
CA VAL A 289 -12.04 12.20 10.86
C VAL A 289 -13.54 12.05 10.87
N GLU A 290 -14.09 11.60 9.76
CA GLU A 290 -15.49 11.26 9.61
C GLU A 290 -15.63 9.77 9.30
N LEU A 291 -16.78 9.19 9.61
CA LEU A 291 -17.05 7.79 9.35
C LEU A 291 -18.37 7.57 8.60
N LEU A 292 -18.39 6.54 7.79
CA LEU A 292 -19.52 6.11 7.00
C LEU A 292 -19.76 4.61 7.25
N THR A 293 -20.90 4.27 7.84
CA THR A 293 -21.26 2.85 8.06
C THR A 293 -21.83 2.25 6.78
N LEU A 294 -21.19 1.19 6.28
CA LEU A 294 -21.49 0.59 4.97
C LEU A 294 -22.62 -0.46 5.01
N ARG A 295 -22.93 -1.01 6.19
CA ARG A 295 -23.93 -2.09 6.35
C ARG A 295 -25.38 -1.68 6.10
N ARG A 296 -25.71 -0.39 6.14
CA ARG A 296 -27.09 0.11 5.96
C ARG A 296 -27.31 0.61 4.54
N ALA A 297 -28.41 0.23 3.94
CA ALA A 297 -28.80 0.72 2.61
C ALA A 297 -29.03 2.25 2.60
N ASP A 298 -29.41 2.83 3.75
CA ASP A 298 -29.64 4.24 4.01
C ASP A 298 -28.45 4.92 4.69
N ALA A 299 -27.25 4.35 4.60
CA ALA A 299 -26.06 4.83 5.29
C ALA A 299 -25.89 6.34 5.08
N LYS A 300 -26.17 7.10 6.10
CA LYS A 300 -25.82 8.51 6.20
C LYS A 300 -24.45 8.59 6.87
N PRO A 301 -23.65 9.61 6.57
CA PRO A 301 -22.46 9.89 7.36
C PRO A 301 -22.89 9.95 8.82
N ILE A 302 -22.37 9.04 9.63
CA ILE A 302 -22.66 9.02 11.07
C ILE A 302 -21.58 9.86 11.72
N SER A 303 -21.97 10.92 12.36
CA SER A 303 -21.19 11.84 13.21
C SER A 303 -19.67 11.82 13.04
N ALA A 304 -19.10 12.99 12.77
CA ALA A 304 -17.67 13.22 12.80
C ALA A 304 -17.10 12.87 14.18
N ILE A 305 -16.05 12.05 14.23
CA ILE A 305 -15.14 12.07 15.36
C ILE A 305 -14.35 13.37 15.21
N ARG A 306 -14.80 14.41 15.88
CA ARG A 306 -14.17 15.72 15.77
C ARG A 306 -12.93 15.77 16.64
N ILE A 307 -11.78 15.89 15.99
CA ILE A 307 -10.58 16.35 16.69
C ILE A 307 -10.62 17.86 16.63
N ILE A 308 -10.93 18.49 17.76
CA ILE A 308 -10.87 19.94 17.88
C ILE A 308 -9.42 20.31 18.17
N GLU A 309 -8.65 20.51 17.13
CA GLU A 309 -7.30 21.05 17.20
C GLU A 309 -7.23 22.29 16.33
N PRO A 310 -7.19 23.48 16.94
CA PRO A 310 -6.97 24.73 16.19
C PRO A 310 -5.64 24.61 15.41
N ASN A 311 -5.68 24.94 14.12
CA ASN A 311 -4.53 24.95 13.23
C ASN A 311 -3.94 23.59 12.84
N ALA A 312 -4.59 22.45 13.13
CA ALA A 312 -4.13 21.17 12.60
C ALA A 312 -4.37 21.08 11.10
N LEU A 313 -3.35 20.68 10.36
CA LEU A 313 -3.43 20.36 8.95
C LEU A 313 -3.40 18.83 8.78
N TRP A 314 -4.59 18.24 8.82
CA TRP A 314 -4.77 16.79 8.65
C TRP A 314 -4.38 16.39 7.23
N TYR A 315 -3.46 15.43 7.09
CA TYR A 315 -2.86 15.12 5.81
C TYR A 315 -2.94 13.65 5.42
N GLY A 316 -2.91 12.73 6.38
CA GLY A 316 -3.02 11.29 6.16
C GLY A 316 -3.79 10.59 7.27
N LEU A 317 -4.34 9.42 6.96
CA LEU A 317 -5.11 8.59 7.88
C LEU A 317 -4.70 7.13 7.72
N GLY A 318 -4.40 6.46 8.82
CA GLY A 318 -4.28 5.02 8.93
C GLY A 318 -5.28 4.47 9.94
N VAL A 319 -5.82 3.29 9.70
CA VAL A 319 -6.67 2.58 10.65
C VAL A 319 -5.97 1.31 11.08
N HIS A 320 -5.69 1.17 12.38
CA HIS A 320 -4.98 0.01 12.88
C HIS A 320 -5.81 -1.27 12.67
N PRO A 321 -5.26 -2.32 12.02
CA PRO A 321 -6.05 -3.45 11.52
C PRO A 321 -6.63 -4.35 12.62
N ARG A 322 -6.18 -4.23 13.86
CA ARG A 322 -6.69 -5.03 14.99
C ARG A 322 -7.46 -4.21 16.01
N SER A 323 -6.91 -3.05 16.43
CA SER A 323 -7.54 -2.22 17.46
C SER A 323 -8.55 -1.23 16.91
N SER A 324 -8.56 -0.99 15.58
CA SER A 324 -9.31 0.09 14.93
C SER A 324 -8.96 1.49 15.44
N GLU A 325 -7.83 1.67 16.12
CA GLU A 325 -7.29 2.99 16.43
C GLU A 325 -7.08 3.78 15.16
N LEU A 326 -7.43 5.05 15.21
CA LEU A 326 -7.25 6.00 14.11
C LEU A 326 -5.92 6.70 14.28
N TRP A 327 -5.04 6.55 13.30
CA TRP A 327 -3.74 7.19 13.26
C TRP A 327 -3.79 8.32 12.24
N ILE A 328 -3.68 9.56 12.69
CA ILE A 328 -3.93 10.73 11.88
C ILE A 328 -2.66 11.55 11.78
N CYS A 329 -2.22 11.78 10.56
CA CYS A 329 -1.06 12.58 10.25
C CYS A 329 -1.44 14.07 10.26
N ASN A 330 -0.71 14.86 11.04
CA ASN A 330 -0.79 16.31 11.08
C ASN A 330 0.47 16.91 10.47
N ALA A 331 0.34 17.59 9.35
CA ALA A 331 1.45 18.24 8.65
C ALA A 331 1.82 19.60 9.28
N ARG A 332 1.10 20.04 10.30
CA ARG A 332 1.30 21.33 10.99
C ARG A 332 1.20 22.52 10.03
N ASP A 333 2.31 23.00 9.53
CA ASP A 333 2.39 24.15 8.61
C ASP A 333 3.04 23.79 7.25
N TYR A 334 3.20 22.48 6.97
CA TYR A 334 3.89 21.94 5.79
C TYR A 334 5.40 22.23 5.70
N SER A 335 6.01 22.88 6.68
CA SER A 335 7.44 23.26 6.63
C SER A 335 8.28 22.66 7.75
N VAL A 336 7.65 22.30 8.86
CA VAL A 336 8.30 21.68 10.01
C VAL A 336 7.94 20.19 10.12
N ASN A 337 8.62 19.49 11.00
CA ASN A 337 8.27 18.12 11.34
C ASN A 337 6.81 18.02 11.79
N GLY A 338 6.10 17.07 11.21
CA GLY A 338 4.74 16.75 11.57
C GLY A 338 4.63 15.82 12.77
N GLU A 339 3.44 15.39 13.05
CA GLU A 339 3.14 14.42 14.10
C GLU A 339 2.09 13.40 13.65
N VAL A 340 2.03 12.29 14.36
CA VAL A 340 0.90 11.35 14.30
C VAL A 340 0.12 11.46 15.60
N VAL A 341 -1.19 11.70 15.48
CA VAL A 341 -2.15 11.65 16.57
C VAL A 341 -2.90 10.33 16.50
N VAL A 342 -2.79 9.54 17.55
CA VAL A 342 -3.51 8.26 17.66
C VAL A 342 -4.71 8.44 18.57
N MET A 343 -5.89 8.06 18.08
CA MET A 343 -7.11 8.13 18.87
C MET A 343 -7.94 6.85 18.77
N ASN A 344 -8.75 6.63 19.78
CA ASN A 344 -9.75 5.57 19.77
C ASN A 344 -11.04 6.01 19.04
N LEU A 345 -11.96 5.07 18.85
CA LEU A 345 -13.23 5.34 18.18
C LEU A 345 -14.20 6.22 18.99
N THR A 346 -13.92 6.50 20.26
CA THR A 346 -14.69 7.46 21.08
C THR A 346 -14.18 8.90 20.92
N GLY A 347 -13.08 9.10 20.18
CA GLY A 347 -12.48 10.41 19.94
C GLY A 347 -11.45 10.83 21.00
N GLU A 348 -11.08 9.92 21.91
CA GLU A 348 -10.05 10.17 22.90
C GLU A 348 -8.66 9.96 22.29
N ILE A 349 -7.76 10.92 22.52
CA ILE A 349 -6.37 10.82 22.08
C ILE A 349 -5.62 9.87 23.01
N VAL A 350 -5.15 8.76 22.44
CA VAL A 350 -4.42 7.72 23.17
C VAL A 350 -2.93 8.06 23.25
N ARG A 351 -2.35 8.60 22.17
CA ARG A 351 -0.94 8.99 22.11
C ARG A 351 -0.66 9.97 20.98
N ARG A 352 0.51 10.63 21.06
CA ARG A 352 1.06 11.47 20.01
C ARG A 352 2.55 11.22 19.90
N PHE A 353 3.10 11.39 18.71
CA PHE A 353 4.55 11.35 18.49
C PHE A 353 4.94 12.13 17.24
N ASP A 354 6.10 12.77 17.31
CA ASP A 354 6.66 13.51 16.18
C ASP A 354 7.26 12.57 15.14
N VAL A 355 7.11 12.97 13.88
CA VAL A 355 7.64 12.28 12.69
C VAL A 355 8.29 13.31 11.74
N GLY A 356 8.69 12.90 10.54
CA GLY A 356 9.24 13.83 9.56
C GLY A 356 8.24 14.84 9.00
N ILE A 357 8.68 15.65 8.03
CA ILE A 357 7.88 16.71 7.41
C ILE A 357 6.79 16.11 6.50
N ASN A 358 5.57 16.62 6.59
CA ASN A 358 4.42 16.21 5.78
C ASN A 358 4.16 14.69 5.83
N PRO A 359 3.85 14.13 7.01
CA PRO A 359 3.46 12.73 7.11
C PRO A 359 2.15 12.48 6.37
N ASN A 360 2.10 11.50 5.47
CA ASN A 360 0.97 11.29 4.57
C ASN A 360 0.39 9.87 4.57
N THR A 361 1.22 8.85 4.65
CA THR A 361 0.78 7.45 4.53
C THR A 361 1.27 6.64 5.72
N ILE A 362 0.40 5.77 6.24
CA ILE A 362 0.70 4.85 7.34
C ILE A 362 0.43 3.42 6.88
N VAL A 363 1.41 2.55 7.06
CA VAL A 363 1.30 1.11 6.81
C VAL A 363 1.65 0.35 8.07
N PHE A 364 0.76 -0.55 8.49
CA PHE A 364 0.94 -1.44 9.64
C PHE A 364 1.51 -2.79 9.19
N PHE A 365 2.38 -3.40 10.00
CA PHE A 365 3.01 -4.70 9.73
C PHE A 365 3.14 -5.56 10.99
#